data_d81a767533e6d9620cbc1a8dd7979502
#
_entry.id   d81a767533e6d9620cbc1a8dd7979502
#
_cell.length_a   1.000
_cell.length_b   1.000
_cell.length_c   1.000
_cell.angle_alpha   90.00
_cell.angle_beta   90.00
_cell.angle_gamma   90.00
#
_symmetry.space_group_name_H-M   'P 1'
#
loop_
_entity.id
_entity.type
_entity.pdbx_description
1 polymer ?
#
loop_
_entity_poly.entity_id
_entity_poly.type
_entity_poly.pdbx_seq_one_letter_code
_entity_poly.pdbx_strand_id
1 'polypeptide(L)'
;MPREQLRELQLERMKKSIRHAYDNVDFYKKSFAEAGVTPDDLTCLEDLAKFPFVVKQDMRDAYPFGLFAVPKKDVARIHASSGTTGQATVVGHTANDIKNWGDCFARGIYMVGGTADSTVQVSYGYGLFTGGLGAHYGAEAAGCSVIPTSSGNTKRQIQMMVDLGTDILCCTPSYALYLADTAINMGYDPVKDFKLSAGIFGAEPASENMRQEIRDKLGIRYCDVYGLSEVMGPGVAMECSESHGLHLSEDHFFAEIIDPETLQPVPDGTYGELVFTTLTRECCPLVRYRTRDITRIINEECSCGRTHRKIDRIIGRSDDMMIIRGVNVFPSQIEQIITGFDEITAHYQIVLTDNGPLDKVTLNVETVPEFPIDEIRKLEDLKARLGAELKSNLQIKVDIKIVEPKSIERSEGKAKRVIDLREGKH
;
A
#
# COMPACT_ATOMS: atom_id res chain seq x y z
N MET A 1 -17.88 6.04 -17.29
CA MET A 1 -18.33 4.89 -18.12
C MET A 1 -19.41 4.17 -17.35
N PRO A 2 -20.57 3.80 -17.96
CA PRO A 2 -21.58 2.95 -17.31
C PRO A 2 -21.02 1.59 -16.89
N ARG A 3 -21.53 1.01 -15.80
CA ARG A 3 -21.02 -0.27 -15.24
C ARG A 3 -21.08 -1.41 -16.25
N GLU A 4 -22.16 -1.52 -17.01
CA GLU A 4 -22.33 -2.57 -18.03
C GLU A 4 -21.22 -2.50 -19.09
N GLN A 5 -20.97 -1.31 -19.66
CA GLN A 5 -19.90 -1.11 -20.63
C GLN A 5 -18.52 -1.39 -20.04
N LEU A 6 -18.31 -1.08 -18.75
CA LEU A 6 -17.06 -1.39 -18.09
C LEU A 6 -16.86 -2.90 -17.94
N ARG A 7 -17.92 -3.66 -17.60
CA ARG A 7 -17.87 -5.14 -17.53
C ARG A 7 -17.59 -5.78 -18.88
N GLU A 8 -18.18 -5.27 -19.96
CA GLU A 8 -17.88 -5.72 -21.32
C GLU A 8 -16.40 -5.48 -21.67
N LEU A 9 -15.90 -4.27 -21.39
CA LEU A 9 -14.48 -3.93 -21.59
C LEU A 9 -13.55 -4.80 -20.75
N GLN A 10 -13.91 -5.07 -19.49
CA GLN A 10 -13.15 -5.97 -18.62
C GLN A 10 -13.07 -7.38 -19.20
N LEU A 11 -14.18 -7.94 -19.66
CA LEU A 11 -14.21 -9.27 -20.26
C LEU A 11 -13.36 -9.34 -21.53
N GLU A 12 -13.49 -8.34 -22.43
CA GLU A 12 -12.68 -8.27 -23.64
C GLU A 12 -11.18 -8.24 -23.33
N ARG A 13 -10.78 -7.34 -22.41
CA ARG A 13 -9.37 -7.20 -22.01
C ARG A 13 -8.85 -8.42 -21.27
N MET A 14 -9.67 -9.02 -20.40
CA MET A 14 -9.33 -10.24 -19.66
C MET A 14 -9.07 -11.42 -20.61
N LYS A 15 -9.92 -11.63 -21.61
CA LYS A 15 -9.70 -12.65 -22.65
C LYS A 15 -8.37 -12.45 -23.36
N LYS A 16 -8.05 -11.20 -23.74
CA LYS A 16 -6.78 -10.87 -24.39
C LYS A 16 -5.58 -11.11 -23.46
N SER A 17 -5.67 -10.68 -22.20
CA SER A 17 -4.60 -10.81 -21.20
C SER A 17 -4.31 -12.27 -20.86
N ILE A 18 -5.35 -13.08 -20.61
CA ILE A 18 -5.21 -14.51 -20.30
C ILE A 18 -4.65 -15.28 -21.51
N ARG A 19 -5.12 -14.99 -22.71
CA ARG A 19 -4.57 -15.57 -23.95
C ARG A 19 -3.10 -15.21 -24.12
N HIS A 20 -2.75 -13.93 -23.93
CA HIS A 20 -1.36 -13.45 -24.01
C HIS A 20 -0.45 -14.13 -22.98
N ALA A 21 -0.91 -14.27 -21.74
CA ALA A 21 -0.18 -14.99 -20.71
C ALA A 21 0.05 -16.46 -21.07
N TYR A 22 -1.01 -17.15 -21.52
CA TYR A 22 -0.95 -18.55 -21.90
C TYR A 22 -0.01 -18.80 -23.09
N ASP A 23 -0.11 -17.98 -24.14
CA ASP A 23 0.66 -18.21 -25.38
C ASP A 23 2.16 -17.95 -25.19
N ASN A 24 2.55 -17.05 -24.28
CA ASN A 24 3.92 -16.56 -24.17
C ASN A 24 4.66 -16.97 -22.88
N VAL A 25 3.97 -17.49 -21.86
CA VAL A 25 4.59 -17.82 -20.56
C VAL A 25 4.36 -19.29 -20.24
N ASP A 26 5.42 -20.08 -20.16
CA ASP A 26 5.35 -21.52 -19.92
C ASP A 26 4.73 -21.88 -18.56
N PHE A 27 4.91 -21.01 -17.55
CA PHE A 27 4.24 -21.15 -16.27
C PHE A 27 2.71 -21.24 -16.42
N TYR A 28 2.09 -20.37 -17.22
CA TYR A 28 0.64 -20.40 -17.43
C TYR A 28 0.19 -21.60 -18.25
N LYS A 29 0.95 -22.02 -19.27
CA LYS A 29 0.63 -23.25 -20.02
C LYS A 29 0.57 -24.46 -19.09
N LYS A 30 1.55 -24.57 -18.18
CA LYS A 30 1.63 -25.67 -17.23
C LYS A 30 0.52 -25.60 -16.19
N SER A 31 0.33 -24.48 -15.52
CA SER A 31 -0.64 -24.33 -14.45
C SER A 31 -2.09 -24.46 -14.96
N PHE A 32 -2.39 -23.98 -16.19
CA PHE A 32 -3.71 -24.14 -16.78
C PHE A 32 -3.98 -25.60 -17.18
N ALA A 33 -2.97 -26.30 -17.72
CA ALA A 33 -3.09 -27.71 -18.02
C ALA A 33 -3.33 -28.55 -16.77
N GLU A 34 -2.64 -28.25 -15.66
CA GLU A 34 -2.83 -28.90 -14.36
C GLU A 34 -4.23 -28.65 -13.78
N ALA A 35 -4.79 -27.44 -13.99
CA ALA A 35 -6.14 -27.08 -13.59
C ALA A 35 -7.23 -27.58 -14.58
N GLY A 36 -6.85 -28.13 -15.74
CA GLY A 36 -7.77 -28.61 -16.78
C GLY A 36 -8.54 -27.48 -17.45
N VAL A 37 -7.95 -26.28 -17.55
CA VAL A 37 -8.57 -25.10 -18.20
C VAL A 37 -7.72 -24.58 -19.35
N THR A 38 -8.38 -23.88 -20.25
CA THR A 38 -7.77 -23.17 -21.39
C THR A 38 -8.27 -21.72 -21.42
N PRO A 39 -7.63 -20.80 -22.12
CA PRO A 39 -8.17 -19.45 -22.28
C PRO A 39 -9.58 -19.39 -22.89
N ASP A 40 -10.02 -20.42 -23.61
CA ASP A 40 -11.35 -20.47 -24.23
C ASP A 40 -12.48 -20.79 -23.23
N ASP A 41 -12.12 -21.27 -22.03
CA ASP A 41 -13.07 -21.51 -20.94
C ASP A 41 -13.53 -20.21 -20.26
N LEU A 42 -12.90 -19.05 -20.59
CA LEU A 42 -13.33 -17.74 -20.13
C LEU A 42 -14.41 -17.16 -21.07
N THR A 43 -15.67 -17.43 -20.79
CA THR A 43 -16.82 -16.94 -21.57
C THR A 43 -17.45 -15.70 -20.96
N CYS A 44 -17.49 -15.63 -19.62
CA CYS A 44 -17.94 -14.49 -18.81
C CYS A 44 -16.92 -14.18 -17.69
N LEU A 45 -17.10 -13.08 -16.97
CA LEU A 45 -16.16 -12.67 -15.89
C LEU A 45 -16.12 -13.66 -14.73
N GLU A 46 -17.24 -14.32 -14.45
CA GLU A 46 -17.39 -15.31 -13.39
C GLU A 46 -16.59 -16.59 -13.65
N ASP A 47 -16.31 -16.90 -14.92
CA ASP A 47 -15.47 -18.05 -15.31
C ASP A 47 -14.01 -17.90 -14.85
N LEU A 48 -13.58 -16.68 -14.48
CA LEU A 48 -12.25 -16.44 -13.96
C LEU A 48 -11.95 -17.31 -12.72
N ALA A 49 -12.97 -17.64 -11.92
CA ALA A 49 -12.83 -18.51 -10.76
C ALA A 49 -12.33 -19.93 -11.08
N LYS A 50 -12.42 -20.37 -12.35
CA LYS A 50 -11.89 -21.67 -12.81
C LYS A 50 -10.37 -21.68 -12.93
N PHE A 51 -9.74 -20.50 -13.10
CA PHE A 51 -8.31 -20.36 -13.35
C PHE A 51 -7.51 -20.43 -12.04
N PRO A 52 -6.30 -21.03 -12.07
CA PRO A 52 -5.47 -21.14 -10.90
C PRO A 52 -4.94 -19.76 -10.43
N PHE A 53 -4.63 -19.68 -9.14
CA PHE A 53 -4.00 -18.51 -8.57
C PHE A 53 -2.51 -18.44 -8.89
N VAL A 54 -1.99 -17.23 -8.92
CA VAL A 54 -0.55 -16.92 -8.88
C VAL A 54 -0.22 -16.34 -7.53
N VAL A 55 0.89 -16.79 -6.94
CA VAL A 55 1.40 -16.27 -5.67
C VAL A 55 2.80 -15.68 -5.85
N LYS A 56 3.26 -14.94 -4.85
CA LYS A 56 4.60 -14.31 -4.89
C LYS A 56 5.72 -15.32 -5.03
N GLN A 57 5.54 -16.54 -4.50
CA GLN A 57 6.53 -17.61 -4.63
C GLN A 57 6.70 -18.05 -6.09
N ASP A 58 5.62 -18.16 -6.86
CA ASP A 58 5.70 -18.50 -8.29
C ASP A 58 6.54 -17.50 -9.08
N MET A 59 6.43 -16.20 -8.72
CA MET A 59 7.24 -15.14 -9.33
C MET A 59 8.72 -15.27 -8.97
N ARG A 60 9.04 -15.72 -7.74
CA ARG A 60 10.40 -15.98 -7.30
C ARG A 60 10.99 -17.22 -7.97
N ASP A 61 10.21 -18.29 -8.07
CA ASP A 61 10.63 -19.54 -8.71
C ASP A 61 10.88 -19.34 -10.22
N ALA A 62 10.16 -18.39 -10.83
CA ALA A 62 10.34 -17.98 -12.22
C ALA A 62 11.43 -16.91 -12.43
N TYR A 63 12.24 -16.60 -11.40
CA TYR A 63 13.32 -15.61 -11.49
C TYR A 63 14.35 -15.93 -12.57
N PRO A 64 14.89 -14.95 -13.32
CA PRO A 64 14.52 -13.54 -13.25
C PRO A 64 13.39 -13.13 -14.22
N PHE A 65 13.15 -13.87 -15.30
CA PHE A 65 12.31 -13.44 -16.43
C PHE A 65 11.26 -14.47 -16.83
N GLY A 66 11.06 -15.52 -16.04
CA GLY A 66 10.19 -16.64 -16.40
C GLY A 66 8.69 -16.29 -16.52
N LEU A 67 8.27 -15.14 -15.97
CA LEU A 67 6.90 -14.60 -16.14
C LEU A 67 6.80 -13.46 -17.15
N PHE A 68 7.87 -13.19 -17.93
CA PHE A 68 7.81 -12.18 -18.97
C PHE A 68 7.14 -12.76 -20.22
N ALA A 69 6.08 -12.12 -20.68
CA ALA A 69 5.31 -12.52 -21.85
C ALA A 69 5.76 -11.82 -23.15
N VAL A 70 6.82 -11.01 -23.07
CA VAL A 70 7.41 -10.29 -24.21
C VAL A 70 8.90 -10.55 -24.29
N PRO A 71 9.53 -10.48 -25.47
CA PRO A 71 10.96 -10.60 -25.60
C PRO A 71 11.68 -9.40 -24.92
N LYS A 72 12.89 -9.65 -24.40
CA LYS A 72 13.67 -8.65 -23.63
C LYS A 72 13.86 -7.30 -24.34
N LYS A 73 13.90 -7.28 -25.67
CA LYS A 73 14.04 -6.05 -26.48
C LYS A 73 12.84 -5.10 -26.31
N ASP A 74 11.66 -5.63 -25.96
CA ASP A 74 10.43 -4.87 -25.78
C ASP A 74 10.19 -4.47 -24.31
N VAL A 75 11.11 -4.86 -23.40
CA VAL A 75 11.09 -4.47 -21.98
C VAL A 75 11.80 -3.11 -21.84
N ALA A 76 11.00 -2.09 -21.58
CA ALA A 76 11.51 -0.72 -21.41
C ALA A 76 12.06 -0.48 -19.99
N ARG A 77 11.56 -1.21 -18.97
CA ARG A 77 11.98 -1.02 -17.57
C ARG A 77 11.82 -2.30 -16.77
N ILE A 78 12.71 -2.48 -15.80
CA ILE A 78 12.68 -3.58 -14.83
C ILE A 78 12.67 -2.97 -13.43
N HIS A 79 11.74 -3.45 -12.60
CA HIS A 79 11.66 -3.19 -11.17
C HIS A 79 11.82 -4.49 -10.39
N ALA A 80 12.14 -4.37 -9.12
CA ALA A 80 12.19 -5.51 -8.21
C ALA A 80 11.71 -5.09 -6.81
N SER A 81 10.99 -5.98 -6.15
CA SER A 81 10.69 -5.80 -4.73
C SER A 81 11.93 -6.12 -3.90
N SER A 82 12.14 -5.35 -2.81
CA SER A 82 13.16 -5.69 -1.82
C SER A 82 12.77 -6.99 -1.12
N GLY A 83 13.38 -8.09 -1.50
CA GLY A 83 13.21 -9.36 -0.79
C GLY A 83 13.88 -9.27 0.59
N THR A 84 13.10 -9.07 1.66
CA THR A 84 13.62 -9.10 3.04
C THR A 84 14.04 -10.52 3.47
N THR A 85 13.64 -11.55 2.73
CA THR A 85 13.80 -12.96 3.09
C THR A 85 14.37 -13.83 1.95
N GLY A 86 15.08 -13.26 0.97
CA GLY A 86 15.65 -14.07 -0.12
C GLY A 86 15.65 -13.40 -1.48
N GLN A 87 15.34 -14.17 -2.54
CA GLN A 87 15.37 -13.72 -3.92
C GLN A 87 14.35 -12.62 -4.21
N ALA A 88 14.77 -11.54 -4.86
CA ALA A 88 13.91 -10.44 -5.23
C ALA A 88 12.82 -10.89 -6.24
N THR A 89 11.63 -10.33 -6.14
CA THR A 89 10.59 -10.49 -7.17
C THR A 89 10.82 -9.47 -8.27
N VAL A 90 11.13 -9.94 -9.47
CA VAL A 90 11.45 -9.11 -10.63
C VAL A 90 10.19 -8.90 -11.47
N VAL A 91 9.95 -7.67 -11.90
CA VAL A 91 8.84 -7.29 -12.77
C VAL A 91 9.33 -6.40 -13.91
N GLY A 92 8.86 -6.70 -15.12
CA GLY A 92 9.16 -5.90 -16.30
C GLY A 92 7.97 -5.07 -16.75
N HIS A 93 8.27 -4.01 -17.49
CA HIS A 93 7.27 -3.13 -18.11
C HIS A 93 7.66 -2.83 -19.55
N THR A 94 6.73 -2.92 -20.48
CA THR A 94 6.88 -2.36 -21.82
C THR A 94 6.70 -0.84 -21.79
N ALA A 95 6.97 -0.16 -22.90
CA ALA A 95 6.65 1.28 -23.00
C ALA A 95 5.15 1.55 -22.83
N ASN A 96 4.30 0.65 -23.31
CA ASN A 96 2.85 0.76 -23.16
C ASN A 96 2.40 0.49 -21.71
N ASP A 97 3.01 -0.48 -21.00
CA ASP A 97 2.78 -0.69 -19.57
C ASP A 97 3.09 0.58 -18.77
N ILE A 98 4.20 1.27 -19.07
CA ILE A 98 4.59 2.51 -18.40
C ILE A 98 3.57 3.62 -18.68
N LYS A 99 3.09 3.73 -19.92
CA LYS A 99 2.06 4.71 -20.29
C LYS A 99 0.76 4.45 -19.53
N ASN A 100 0.27 3.21 -19.53
CA ASN A 100 -0.94 2.81 -18.78
C ASN A 100 -0.80 3.09 -17.28
N TRP A 101 0.39 2.84 -16.74
CA TRP A 101 0.69 3.15 -15.35
C TRP A 101 0.64 4.66 -15.06
N GLY A 102 1.26 5.47 -15.91
CA GLY A 102 1.17 6.92 -15.83
C GLY A 102 -0.29 7.40 -15.85
N ASP A 103 -1.11 6.88 -16.77
CA ASP A 103 -2.53 7.22 -16.88
C ASP A 103 -3.33 6.85 -15.62
N CYS A 104 -3.06 5.68 -15.01
CA CYS A 104 -3.70 5.27 -13.76
C CYS A 104 -3.38 6.22 -12.60
N PHE A 105 -2.10 6.58 -12.43
CA PHE A 105 -1.71 7.50 -11.34
C PHE A 105 -2.16 8.94 -11.60
N ALA A 106 -2.16 9.39 -12.87
CA ALA A 106 -2.66 10.72 -13.25
C ALA A 106 -4.11 10.94 -12.82
N ARG A 107 -4.95 9.89 -12.88
CA ARG A 107 -6.34 9.94 -12.35
C ARG A 107 -6.36 10.34 -10.88
N GLY A 108 -5.41 9.82 -10.07
CA GLY A 108 -5.26 10.19 -8.67
C GLY A 108 -4.88 11.65 -8.48
N ILE A 109 -4.01 12.21 -9.32
CA ILE A 109 -3.69 13.65 -9.30
C ILE A 109 -4.97 14.47 -9.47
N TYR A 110 -5.81 14.14 -10.46
CA TYR A 110 -7.10 14.80 -10.65
C TYR A 110 -8.11 14.53 -9.52
N MET A 111 -8.07 13.33 -8.90
CA MET A 111 -8.93 12.99 -7.76
C MET A 111 -8.68 13.87 -6.54
N VAL A 112 -7.44 14.31 -6.34
CA VAL A 112 -7.06 15.21 -5.24
C VAL A 112 -7.16 16.69 -5.61
N GLY A 113 -7.66 17.00 -6.81
CA GLY A 113 -7.85 18.37 -7.28
C GLY A 113 -6.62 18.97 -7.97
N GLY A 114 -5.62 18.16 -8.31
CA GLY A 114 -4.48 18.58 -9.13
C GLY A 114 -4.91 18.92 -10.57
N THR A 115 -4.16 19.78 -11.20
CA THR A 115 -4.32 20.22 -12.59
C THR A 115 -2.97 20.23 -13.30
N ALA A 116 -2.95 20.50 -14.60
CA ALA A 116 -1.71 20.65 -15.36
C ALA A 116 -0.79 21.78 -14.86
N ASP A 117 -1.35 22.75 -14.12
CA ASP A 117 -0.57 23.85 -13.52
C ASP A 117 0.06 23.46 -12.16
N SER A 118 -0.26 22.27 -11.62
CA SER A 118 0.23 21.85 -10.32
C SER A 118 1.69 21.42 -10.34
N THR A 119 2.40 21.69 -9.26
CA THR A 119 3.75 21.22 -8.99
C THR A 119 3.69 20.04 -8.01
N VAL A 120 4.16 18.88 -8.42
CA VAL A 120 4.14 17.64 -7.65
C VAL A 120 5.54 17.31 -7.15
N GLN A 121 5.73 17.26 -5.83
CA GLN A 121 6.99 16.78 -5.26
C GLN A 121 6.91 15.29 -4.95
N VAL A 122 7.83 14.53 -5.55
CA VAL A 122 7.92 13.08 -5.37
C VAL A 122 9.05 12.76 -4.41
N SER A 123 8.69 12.43 -3.19
CA SER A 123 9.57 12.11 -2.07
C SER A 123 9.60 10.60 -1.75
N TYR A 124 9.17 9.77 -2.70
CA TYR A 124 9.44 8.33 -2.70
C TYR A 124 10.83 8.04 -3.26
N GLY A 125 11.49 6.98 -2.79
CA GLY A 125 12.76 6.54 -3.34
C GLY A 125 12.66 6.16 -4.82
N TYR A 126 13.61 6.63 -5.62
CA TYR A 126 13.81 6.22 -7.01
C TYR A 126 14.79 5.05 -7.07
N GLY A 127 14.49 4.04 -7.87
CA GLY A 127 15.34 2.86 -8.02
C GLY A 127 14.52 1.63 -8.42
N LEU A 128 14.85 0.48 -7.85
CA LEU A 128 14.13 -0.78 -8.14
C LEU A 128 12.69 -0.78 -7.60
N PHE A 129 12.41 0.00 -6.56
CA PHE A 129 11.07 0.19 -6.02
C PHE A 129 10.20 1.02 -6.97
N THR A 130 8.91 0.68 -7.08
CA THR A 130 8.00 1.27 -8.08
C THR A 130 7.43 2.63 -7.68
N GLY A 131 7.47 2.99 -6.37
CA GLY A 131 6.76 4.16 -5.83
C GLY A 131 7.17 5.49 -6.46
N GLY A 132 8.48 5.80 -6.49
CA GLY A 132 8.99 7.06 -7.00
C GLY A 132 8.69 7.27 -8.48
N LEU A 133 9.03 6.28 -9.31
CA LEU A 133 8.80 6.38 -10.76
C LEU A 133 7.32 6.35 -11.13
N GLY A 134 6.50 5.60 -10.39
CA GLY A 134 5.05 5.57 -10.63
C GLY A 134 4.39 6.93 -10.40
N ALA A 135 4.70 7.59 -9.27
CA ALA A 135 4.22 8.93 -8.98
C ALA A 135 4.75 9.98 -9.99
N HIS A 136 6.03 9.87 -10.33
CA HIS A 136 6.68 10.75 -11.30
C HIS A 136 5.99 10.72 -12.67
N TYR A 137 5.89 9.54 -13.30
CA TYR A 137 5.27 9.42 -14.61
C TYR A 137 3.77 9.73 -14.58
N GLY A 138 3.10 9.45 -13.47
CA GLY A 138 1.71 9.83 -13.31
C GLY A 138 1.50 11.33 -13.25
N ALA A 139 2.37 12.05 -12.55
CA ALA A 139 2.33 13.50 -12.50
C ALA A 139 2.66 14.13 -13.87
N GLU A 140 3.67 13.62 -14.60
CA GLU A 140 3.95 14.04 -15.97
C GLU A 140 2.78 13.75 -16.92
N ALA A 141 2.14 12.57 -16.80
CA ALA A 141 0.97 12.22 -17.61
C ALA A 141 -0.24 13.11 -17.31
N ALA A 142 -0.35 13.65 -16.09
CA ALA A 142 -1.34 14.67 -15.73
C ALA A 142 -0.99 16.09 -16.22
N GLY A 143 0.20 16.27 -16.82
CA GLY A 143 0.69 17.57 -17.30
C GLY A 143 1.34 18.43 -16.21
N CYS A 144 1.54 17.88 -15.00
CA CYS A 144 2.12 18.60 -13.88
C CYS A 144 3.63 18.81 -14.02
N SER A 145 4.17 19.85 -13.35
CA SER A 145 5.61 19.95 -13.10
C SER A 145 6.02 18.99 -11.97
N VAL A 146 7.12 18.26 -12.15
CA VAL A 146 7.58 17.27 -11.15
C VAL A 146 8.88 17.70 -10.50
N ILE A 147 8.93 17.68 -9.17
CA ILE A 147 10.15 17.84 -8.39
C ILE A 147 10.58 16.44 -7.89
N PRO A 148 11.58 15.79 -8.53
CA PRO A 148 11.99 14.42 -8.21
C PRO A 148 13.00 14.39 -7.07
N THR A 149 12.58 14.71 -5.84
CA THR A 149 13.47 14.84 -4.68
C THR A 149 14.01 13.50 -4.18
N SER A 150 13.30 12.39 -4.45
CA SER A 150 13.60 11.08 -3.87
C SER A 150 13.39 11.07 -2.34
N SER A 151 13.77 9.99 -1.66
CA SER A 151 13.79 9.91 -0.19
C SER A 151 15.04 10.56 0.40
N GLY A 152 14.97 10.95 1.67
CA GLY A 152 16.10 11.54 2.42
C GLY A 152 16.33 13.02 2.15
N ASN A 153 17.40 13.55 2.73
CA ASN A 153 17.77 14.96 2.59
C ASN A 153 16.66 15.95 2.97
N THR A 154 15.92 15.64 4.03
CA THR A 154 14.63 16.25 4.41
C THR A 154 14.66 17.77 4.46
N LYS A 155 15.72 18.36 5.05
CA LYS A 155 15.85 19.84 5.11
C LYS A 155 15.88 20.50 3.73
N ARG A 156 16.57 19.86 2.75
CA ARG A 156 16.60 20.35 1.37
C ARG A 156 15.23 20.19 0.70
N GLN A 157 14.53 19.10 0.98
CA GLN A 157 13.19 18.89 0.43
C GLN A 157 12.21 19.96 0.90
N ILE A 158 12.27 20.35 2.19
CA ILE A 158 11.48 21.43 2.77
C ILE A 158 11.80 22.74 2.06
N GLN A 159 13.09 23.07 1.90
CA GLN A 159 13.50 24.29 1.20
C GLN A 159 12.97 24.33 -0.23
N MET A 160 13.11 23.22 -0.99
CA MET A 160 12.59 23.14 -2.35
C MET A 160 11.06 23.24 -2.41
N MET A 161 10.35 22.72 -1.40
CA MET A 161 8.90 22.79 -1.31
C MET A 161 8.42 24.25 -1.19
N VAL A 162 9.13 25.05 -0.40
CA VAL A 162 8.89 26.50 -0.24
C VAL A 162 9.28 27.26 -1.51
N ASP A 163 10.52 27.07 -1.98
CA ASP A 163 11.09 27.84 -3.08
C ASP A 163 10.36 27.61 -4.41
N LEU A 164 9.95 26.37 -4.69
CA LEU A 164 9.32 25.96 -5.94
C LEU A 164 7.79 25.90 -5.85
N GLY A 165 7.21 26.13 -4.66
CA GLY A 165 5.77 26.20 -4.46
C GLY A 165 5.06 24.90 -4.76
N THR A 166 5.45 23.82 -4.10
CA THR A 166 4.83 22.49 -4.25
C THR A 166 3.35 22.51 -3.89
N ASP A 167 2.49 22.03 -4.79
CA ASP A 167 1.04 21.91 -4.58
C ASP A 167 0.63 20.53 -4.03
N ILE A 168 1.32 19.46 -4.48
CA ILE A 168 1.01 18.07 -4.14
C ILE A 168 2.27 17.35 -3.68
N LEU A 169 2.20 16.72 -2.50
CA LEU A 169 3.28 15.90 -1.95
C LEU A 169 2.97 14.41 -2.13
N CYS A 170 3.92 13.65 -2.70
CA CYS A 170 3.84 12.19 -2.82
C CYS A 170 4.93 11.54 -1.96
N CYS A 171 4.58 10.88 -0.86
CA CYS A 171 5.51 10.18 0.03
C CYS A 171 4.80 9.13 0.89
N THR A 172 5.53 8.44 1.78
CA THR A 172 4.90 7.59 2.80
C THR A 172 4.27 8.44 3.90
N PRO A 173 3.19 7.99 4.56
CA PRO A 173 2.57 8.72 5.67
C PRO A 173 3.54 9.07 6.80
N SER A 174 4.38 8.13 7.22
CA SER A 174 5.37 8.36 8.27
C SER A 174 6.40 9.43 7.87
N TYR A 175 6.79 9.47 6.59
CA TYR A 175 7.71 10.50 6.10
C TYR A 175 7.05 11.87 6.01
N ALA A 176 5.75 11.94 5.72
CA ALA A 176 4.99 13.21 5.75
C ALA A 176 5.01 13.85 7.15
N LEU A 177 4.79 13.06 8.21
CA LEU A 177 4.91 13.54 9.59
C LEU A 177 6.32 13.99 9.91
N TYR A 178 7.32 13.18 9.55
CA TYR A 178 8.73 13.54 9.78
C TYR A 178 9.12 14.83 9.05
N LEU A 179 8.60 15.04 7.85
CA LEU A 179 8.82 16.24 7.05
C LEU A 179 8.14 17.45 7.70
N ALA A 180 6.90 17.31 8.18
CA ALA A 180 6.19 18.37 8.89
C ALA A 180 6.93 18.79 10.18
N ASP A 181 7.32 17.83 11.01
CA ASP A 181 8.06 18.09 12.25
C ASP A 181 9.43 18.75 11.99
N THR A 182 10.10 18.30 10.92
CA THR A 182 11.38 18.91 10.53
C THR A 182 11.19 20.34 10.06
N ALA A 183 10.13 20.64 9.31
CA ALA A 183 9.80 22.00 8.86
C ALA A 183 9.55 22.94 10.05
N ILE A 184 8.77 22.49 11.04
CA ILE A 184 8.52 23.23 12.27
C ILE A 184 9.83 23.50 13.02
N ASN A 185 10.70 22.51 13.16
CA ASN A 185 12.02 22.66 13.78
C ASN A 185 12.96 23.59 13.00
N MET A 186 12.73 23.80 11.70
CA MET A 186 13.45 24.78 10.87
C MET A 186 12.87 26.19 10.96
N GLY A 187 11.76 26.38 11.69
CA GLY A 187 11.09 27.67 11.90
C GLY A 187 10.01 27.98 10.86
N TYR A 188 9.60 27.02 10.04
CA TYR A 188 8.47 27.17 9.13
C TYR A 188 7.15 26.84 9.83
N ASP A 189 6.08 27.50 9.41
CA ASP A 189 4.69 27.11 9.66
C ASP A 189 4.18 26.39 8.39
N PRO A 190 4.12 25.05 8.36
CA PRO A 190 3.79 24.35 7.12
C PRO A 190 2.43 24.73 6.52
N VAL A 191 1.47 25.14 7.37
CA VAL A 191 0.13 25.53 6.90
C VAL A 191 0.16 26.90 6.19
N LYS A 192 1.09 27.80 6.58
CA LYS A 192 1.18 29.15 6.02
C LYS A 192 2.26 29.30 4.96
N ASP A 193 3.40 28.63 5.18
CA ASP A 193 4.60 28.83 4.36
C ASP A 193 4.64 27.91 3.14
N PHE A 194 3.92 26.75 3.20
CA PHE A 194 3.81 25.85 2.06
C PHE A 194 2.59 26.17 1.21
N LYS A 195 2.67 25.89 -0.10
CA LYS A 195 1.53 25.97 -1.02
C LYS A 195 0.78 24.65 -1.15
N LEU A 196 1.09 23.68 -0.28
CA LEU A 196 0.51 22.36 -0.34
C LEU A 196 -1.02 22.42 -0.23
N SER A 197 -1.70 21.72 -1.11
CA SER A 197 -3.16 21.56 -1.10
C SER A 197 -3.59 20.12 -0.87
N ALA A 198 -2.74 19.16 -1.26
CA ALA A 198 -3.01 17.74 -1.13
C ALA A 198 -1.72 16.94 -0.93
N GLY A 199 -1.88 15.74 -0.33
CA GLY A 199 -0.85 14.72 -0.31
C GLY A 199 -1.41 13.38 -0.78
N ILE A 200 -0.60 12.65 -1.55
CA ILE A 200 -0.89 11.29 -2.02
C ILE A 200 0.09 10.35 -1.32
N PHE A 201 -0.45 9.57 -0.40
CA PHE A 201 0.33 8.76 0.53
C PHE A 201 0.08 7.27 0.34
N GLY A 202 1.12 6.45 0.50
CA GLY A 202 1.00 5.00 0.38
C GLY A 202 2.28 4.27 0.73
N ALA A 203 2.37 3.02 0.31
CA ALA A 203 3.42 2.06 0.62
C ALA A 203 3.42 1.53 2.06
N GLU A 204 2.70 2.14 2.97
CA GLU A 204 2.45 1.67 4.34
C GLU A 204 1.02 2.04 4.77
N PRO A 205 0.41 1.31 5.71
CA PRO A 205 -0.89 1.70 6.26
C PRO A 205 -0.76 2.97 7.10
N ALA A 206 -1.86 3.72 7.21
CA ALA A 206 -1.98 4.87 8.11
C ALA A 206 -3.30 4.78 8.89
N SER A 207 -3.21 4.87 10.22
CA SER A 207 -4.39 4.98 11.07
C SER A 207 -5.13 6.30 10.83
N GLU A 208 -6.41 6.40 11.21
CA GLU A 208 -7.15 7.66 11.05
C GLU A 208 -6.52 8.80 11.85
N ASN A 209 -5.99 8.51 13.03
CA ASN A 209 -5.29 9.52 13.84
C ASN A 209 -4.03 10.04 13.13
N MET A 210 -3.21 9.15 12.55
CA MET A 210 -2.05 9.55 11.75
C MET A 210 -2.46 10.40 10.55
N ARG A 211 -3.53 10.03 9.86
CA ARG A 211 -4.08 10.79 8.73
C ARG A 211 -4.55 12.17 9.16
N GLN A 212 -5.23 12.26 10.32
CA GLN A 212 -5.68 13.52 10.88
C GLN A 212 -4.49 14.39 11.29
N GLU A 213 -3.48 13.83 11.94
CA GLU A 213 -2.27 14.54 12.32
C GLU A 213 -1.54 15.14 11.09
N ILE A 214 -1.46 14.38 9.98
CA ILE A 214 -0.89 14.87 8.72
C ILE A 214 -1.72 16.03 8.16
N ARG A 215 -3.06 15.90 8.16
CA ARG A 215 -3.97 16.98 7.71
C ARG A 215 -3.75 18.27 8.52
N ASP A 216 -3.68 18.14 9.83
CA ASP A 216 -3.58 19.29 10.74
C ASP A 216 -2.22 19.96 10.64
N LYS A 217 -1.13 19.17 10.62
CA LYS A 217 0.24 19.71 10.56
C LYS A 217 0.59 20.34 9.21
N LEU A 218 0.08 19.80 8.10
CA LEU A 218 0.40 20.29 6.76
C LEU A 218 -0.71 21.14 6.13
N GLY A 219 -1.91 21.19 6.72
CA GLY A 219 -3.05 21.94 6.18
C GLY A 219 -3.58 21.39 4.85
N ILE A 220 -3.51 20.08 4.61
CA ILE A 220 -3.75 19.46 3.30
C ILE A 220 -4.88 18.44 3.31
N ARG A 221 -5.39 18.12 2.11
CA ARG A 221 -6.18 16.92 1.90
C ARG A 221 -5.26 15.69 1.88
N TYR A 222 -5.62 14.69 2.66
CA TYR A 222 -4.95 13.41 2.70
C TYR A 222 -5.65 12.42 1.76
N CYS A 223 -4.89 11.75 0.87
CA CYS A 223 -5.41 10.73 -0.03
C CYS A 223 -4.50 9.52 -0.04
N ASP A 224 -5.08 8.33 0.16
CA ASP A 224 -4.35 7.07 0.04
C ASP A 224 -4.14 6.70 -1.43
N VAL A 225 -2.98 6.11 -1.73
CA VAL A 225 -2.70 5.38 -2.95
C VAL A 225 -2.30 3.95 -2.63
N TYR A 226 -2.98 3.01 -3.27
CA TYR A 226 -2.67 1.59 -3.18
C TYR A 226 -2.05 1.08 -4.47
N GLY A 227 -1.12 0.17 -4.31
CA GLY A 227 -0.49 -0.57 -5.39
C GLY A 227 0.65 -1.44 -4.88
N LEU A 228 1.08 -2.37 -5.70
CA LEU A 228 2.17 -3.29 -5.41
C LEU A 228 3.00 -3.50 -6.68
N SER A 229 4.30 -3.68 -6.53
CA SER A 229 5.24 -3.79 -7.65
C SER A 229 4.87 -4.94 -8.59
N GLU A 230 4.37 -6.02 -8.05
CA GLU A 230 4.00 -7.23 -8.79
C GLU A 230 2.87 -6.94 -9.80
N VAL A 231 1.87 -6.17 -9.41
CA VAL A 231 0.72 -5.84 -10.28
C VAL A 231 1.04 -4.68 -11.22
N MET A 232 1.56 -3.56 -10.69
CA MET A 232 1.98 -2.41 -11.51
C MET A 232 2.86 -1.43 -10.71
N GLY A 233 2.50 -1.12 -9.48
CA GLY A 233 3.03 -0.06 -8.63
C GLY A 233 1.89 0.81 -8.10
N PRO A 234 2.12 2.03 -7.61
CA PRO A 234 1.07 2.92 -7.13
C PRO A 234 0.11 3.33 -8.27
N GLY A 235 -1.17 3.48 -7.95
CA GLY A 235 -2.21 3.85 -8.90
C GLY A 235 -3.17 2.72 -9.29
N VAL A 236 -3.01 1.52 -8.71
CA VAL A 236 -3.98 0.41 -8.87
C VAL A 236 -5.32 0.82 -8.26
N ALA A 237 -5.30 1.42 -7.08
CA ALA A 237 -6.47 2.07 -6.48
C ALA A 237 -6.05 3.37 -5.78
N MET A 238 -6.92 4.38 -5.79
CA MET A 238 -6.64 5.69 -5.20
C MET A 238 -7.89 6.29 -4.56
N GLU A 239 -7.69 6.97 -3.44
CA GLU A 239 -8.73 7.69 -2.73
C GLU A 239 -9.04 9.01 -3.44
N CYS A 240 -10.32 9.38 -3.50
CA CYS A 240 -10.74 10.69 -4.00
C CYS A 240 -10.94 11.69 -2.84
N SER A 241 -11.32 12.92 -3.17
CA SER A 241 -11.59 13.98 -2.18
C SER A 241 -12.66 13.62 -1.14
N GLU A 242 -13.55 12.65 -1.45
CA GLU A 242 -14.64 12.22 -0.56
C GLU A 242 -14.17 11.25 0.54
N SER A 243 -12.95 10.73 0.44
CA SER A 243 -12.27 9.90 1.48
C SER A 243 -13.05 8.65 1.96
N HIS A 244 -13.81 8.01 1.06
CA HIS A 244 -14.60 6.82 1.35
C HIS A 244 -14.15 5.59 0.53
N GLY A 245 -12.96 5.09 0.83
CA GLY A 245 -12.35 3.97 0.10
C GLY A 245 -11.61 4.42 -1.16
N LEU A 246 -10.86 3.48 -1.75
CA LEU A 246 -9.99 3.71 -2.89
C LEU A 246 -10.65 3.23 -4.18
N HIS A 247 -10.86 4.11 -5.15
CA HIS A 247 -11.35 3.75 -6.48
C HIS A 247 -10.33 2.90 -7.21
N LEU A 248 -10.77 1.71 -7.64
CA LEU A 248 -9.97 0.81 -8.46
C LEU A 248 -9.84 1.36 -9.88
N SER A 249 -8.69 1.19 -10.50
CA SER A 249 -8.54 1.38 -11.95
C SER A 249 -9.08 0.14 -12.69
N GLU A 250 -10.42 -0.07 -12.62
CA GLU A 250 -11.10 -1.31 -13.04
C GLU A 250 -11.01 -1.61 -14.54
N ASP A 251 -10.69 -0.64 -15.35
CA ASP A 251 -10.40 -0.84 -16.77
C ASP A 251 -9.01 -1.44 -17.03
N HIS A 252 -8.12 -1.41 -16.03
CA HIS A 252 -6.78 -2.02 -16.08
C HIS A 252 -6.63 -3.23 -15.16
N PHE A 253 -7.45 -3.35 -14.12
CA PHE A 253 -7.36 -4.41 -13.10
C PHE A 253 -8.73 -4.95 -12.76
N PHE A 254 -8.84 -6.27 -12.76
CA PHE A 254 -10.02 -6.94 -12.21
C PHE A 254 -9.71 -7.42 -10.80
N ALA A 255 -10.55 -7.01 -9.85
CA ALA A 255 -10.39 -7.34 -8.43
C ALA A 255 -11.42 -8.38 -8.00
N GLU A 256 -10.95 -9.42 -7.33
CA GLU A 256 -11.75 -10.41 -6.59
C GLU A 256 -11.42 -10.29 -5.10
N ILE A 257 -12.38 -10.59 -4.24
CA ILE A 257 -12.14 -10.83 -2.80
C ILE A 257 -12.43 -12.30 -2.53
N ILE A 258 -11.47 -12.98 -1.91
CA ILE A 258 -11.58 -14.39 -1.58
C ILE A 258 -11.42 -14.62 -0.08
N ASP A 259 -12.04 -15.68 0.42
CA ASP A 259 -11.70 -16.20 1.74
C ASP A 259 -10.28 -16.79 1.70
N PRO A 260 -9.34 -16.36 2.58
CA PRO A 260 -7.93 -16.77 2.53
C PRO A 260 -7.71 -18.25 2.86
N GLU A 261 -8.67 -18.93 3.52
CA GLU A 261 -8.59 -20.35 3.90
C GLU A 261 -9.22 -21.26 2.86
N THR A 262 -10.47 -20.95 2.45
CA THR A 262 -11.21 -21.78 1.48
C THR A 262 -10.87 -21.44 0.04
N LEU A 263 -10.25 -20.28 -0.23
CA LEU A 263 -9.90 -19.74 -1.54
C LEU A 263 -11.13 -19.49 -2.45
N GLN A 264 -12.32 -19.45 -1.86
CA GLN A 264 -13.55 -19.17 -2.59
C GLN A 264 -13.86 -17.68 -2.60
N PRO A 265 -14.43 -17.14 -3.69
CA PRO A 265 -14.90 -15.76 -3.71
C PRO A 265 -15.92 -15.51 -2.59
N VAL A 266 -15.84 -14.35 -1.97
CA VAL A 266 -16.81 -13.89 -0.96
C VAL A 266 -17.71 -12.81 -1.53
N PRO A 267 -18.94 -12.62 -0.99
CA PRO A 267 -19.83 -11.54 -1.42
C PRO A 267 -19.19 -10.16 -1.20
N ASP A 268 -19.50 -9.21 -2.07
CA ASP A 268 -19.10 -7.81 -1.91
C ASP A 268 -19.56 -7.28 -0.54
N GLY A 269 -18.72 -6.45 0.07
CA GLY A 269 -18.89 -5.97 1.45
C GLY A 269 -18.30 -6.88 2.53
N THR A 270 -17.93 -8.12 2.21
CA THR A 270 -17.23 -9.03 3.12
C THR A 270 -15.73 -8.85 3.02
N TYR A 271 -15.04 -8.80 4.17
CA TYR A 271 -13.58 -8.78 4.20
C TYR A 271 -13.00 -10.12 3.79
N GLY A 272 -11.96 -10.07 2.97
CA GLY A 272 -11.20 -11.22 2.51
C GLY A 272 -9.90 -10.78 1.85
N GLU A 273 -9.17 -11.72 1.28
CA GLU A 273 -7.93 -11.47 0.57
C GLU A 273 -8.19 -10.90 -0.82
N LEU A 274 -7.54 -9.79 -1.13
CA LEU A 274 -7.61 -9.15 -2.43
C LEU A 274 -6.79 -9.93 -3.47
N VAL A 275 -7.40 -10.18 -4.61
CA VAL A 275 -6.79 -10.88 -5.74
C VAL A 275 -6.93 -10.01 -6.99
N PHE A 276 -5.87 -9.90 -7.77
CA PHE A 276 -5.90 -9.15 -9.02
C PHE A 276 -5.63 -9.99 -10.25
N THR A 277 -6.40 -9.72 -11.30
CA THR A 277 -6.06 -10.09 -12.68
C THR A 277 -5.77 -8.82 -13.45
N THR A 278 -4.59 -8.73 -14.07
CA THR A 278 -4.21 -7.57 -14.88
C THR A 278 -4.83 -7.68 -16.27
N LEU A 279 -5.43 -6.59 -16.74
CA LEU A 279 -6.20 -6.58 -18.00
C LEU A 279 -5.44 -6.01 -19.20
N THR A 280 -4.42 -5.18 -18.93
CA THR A 280 -3.71 -4.42 -19.96
C THR A 280 -2.19 -4.54 -19.86
N ARG A 281 -1.71 -5.39 -18.95
CA ARG A 281 -0.27 -5.57 -18.75
C ARG A 281 0.32 -6.50 -19.78
N GLU A 282 1.35 -6.01 -20.49
CA GLU A 282 1.98 -6.75 -21.59
C GLU A 282 3.19 -7.57 -21.13
N CYS A 283 4.08 -6.95 -20.32
CA CYS A 283 5.34 -7.62 -19.96
C CYS A 283 5.16 -8.77 -18.97
N CYS A 284 4.42 -8.53 -17.88
CA CYS A 284 4.17 -9.52 -16.83
C CYS A 284 2.67 -9.60 -16.54
N PRO A 285 1.86 -10.21 -17.43
CA PRO A 285 0.44 -10.39 -17.15
C PRO A 285 0.26 -11.30 -15.93
N LEU A 286 -0.62 -10.92 -15.01
CA LEU A 286 -0.96 -11.70 -13.84
C LEU A 286 -2.41 -12.14 -13.89
N VAL A 287 -2.64 -13.44 -13.70
CA VAL A 287 -3.97 -14.06 -13.64
C VAL A 287 -4.20 -14.50 -12.20
N ARG A 288 -5.23 -13.92 -11.55
CA ARG A 288 -5.61 -14.25 -10.17
C ARG A 288 -4.45 -14.18 -9.18
N TYR A 289 -3.69 -13.07 -9.19
CA TYR A 289 -2.57 -12.89 -8.28
C TYR A 289 -3.07 -12.59 -6.86
N ARG A 290 -2.68 -13.44 -5.91
CA ARG A 290 -2.97 -13.29 -4.49
C ARG A 290 -2.06 -12.26 -3.85
N THR A 291 -2.63 -11.12 -3.44
CA THR A 291 -1.85 -10.02 -2.85
C THR A 291 -1.48 -10.25 -1.40
N ARG A 292 -2.23 -11.08 -0.71
CA ARG A 292 -2.25 -11.26 0.74
C ARG A 292 -2.84 -10.08 1.51
N ASP A 293 -3.20 -8.99 0.86
CA ASP A 293 -3.81 -7.82 1.50
C ASP A 293 -5.29 -8.10 1.81
N ILE A 294 -5.73 -7.76 3.01
CA ILE A 294 -7.11 -7.97 3.47
C ILE A 294 -7.90 -6.68 3.31
N THR A 295 -8.97 -6.74 2.54
CA THR A 295 -9.89 -5.64 2.29
C THR A 295 -11.27 -6.18 1.90
N ARG A 296 -12.19 -5.31 1.47
CA ARG A 296 -13.49 -5.64 0.88
C ARG A 296 -13.83 -4.69 -0.27
N ILE A 297 -14.70 -5.12 -1.16
CA ILE A 297 -15.29 -4.24 -2.17
C ILE A 297 -16.37 -3.37 -1.51
N ILE A 298 -16.37 -2.09 -1.83
CA ILE A 298 -17.39 -1.11 -1.45
C ILE A 298 -18.23 -0.82 -2.70
N ASN A 299 -19.51 -1.19 -2.66
CA ASN A 299 -20.43 -1.03 -3.79
C ASN A 299 -21.19 0.30 -3.80
N GLU A 300 -21.18 1.03 -2.67
CA GLU A 300 -21.88 2.30 -2.57
C GLU A 300 -21.31 3.31 -3.58
N GLU A 301 -22.21 4.00 -4.25
CA GLU A 301 -21.86 5.09 -5.16
C GLU A 301 -21.06 6.17 -4.40
N CYS A 302 -20.09 6.76 -5.09
CA CYS A 302 -19.31 7.84 -4.52
C CYS A 302 -19.88 9.18 -4.98
N SER A 303 -20.01 10.13 -4.06
CA SER A 303 -20.44 11.51 -4.35
C SER A 303 -19.51 12.23 -5.35
N CYS A 304 -18.29 11.75 -5.55
CA CYS A 304 -17.37 12.23 -6.57
C CYS A 304 -17.83 11.92 -8.02
N GLY A 305 -18.90 11.14 -8.22
CA GLY A 305 -19.47 10.77 -9.51
C GLY A 305 -18.72 9.71 -10.32
N ARG A 306 -17.65 9.12 -9.77
CA ARG A 306 -16.92 8.05 -10.44
C ARG A 306 -17.67 6.72 -10.29
N THR A 307 -17.68 5.94 -11.38
CA THR A 307 -18.43 4.68 -11.47
C THR A 307 -17.58 3.45 -11.17
N HIS A 308 -16.26 3.59 -11.06
CA HIS A 308 -15.37 2.51 -10.66
C HIS A 308 -15.64 2.12 -9.20
N ARG A 309 -15.70 0.82 -8.91
CA ARG A 309 -15.85 0.31 -7.54
C ARG A 309 -14.68 0.75 -6.69
N LYS A 310 -14.90 0.71 -5.40
CA LYS A 310 -13.88 1.03 -4.41
C LYS A 310 -13.51 -0.22 -3.63
N ILE A 311 -12.28 -0.26 -3.16
CA ILE A 311 -11.89 -1.13 -2.04
C ILE A 311 -11.86 -0.32 -0.75
N ASP A 312 -12.14 -0.96 0.35
CA ASP A 312 -11.88 -0.40 1.68
C ASP A 312 -10.37 -0.31 1.92
N ARG A 313 -9.97 0.40 2.94
CA ARG A 313 -8.55 0.43 3.34
C ARG A 313 -8.06 -0.97 3.65
N ILE A 314 -6.79 -1.19 3.37
CA ILE A 314 -6.15 -2.45 3.74
C ILE A 314 -6.06 -2.51 5.27
N ILE A 315 -6.69 -3.51 5.87
CA ILE A 315 -6.68 -3.68 7.33
C ILE A 315 -5.50 -4.52 7.83
N GLY A 316 -4.78 -5.18 6.92
CA GLY A 316 -3.62 -6.00 7.22
C GLY A 316 -3.30 -6.93 6.07
N ARG A 317 -2.34 -7.82 6.29
CA ARG A 317 -1.95 -8.86 5.33
C ARG A 317 -2.17 -10.24 5.96
N SER A 318 -2.66 -11.19 5.19
CA SER A 318 -2.84 -12.57 5.69
C SER A 318 -1.52 -13.26 6.06
N ASP A 319 -0.39 -12.82 5.48
CA ASP A 319 0.97 -13.31 5.77
C ASP A 319 1.73 -12.47 6.83
N ASP A 320 1.27 -11.27 7.16
CA ASP A 320 1.78 -10.45 8.27
C ASP A 320 0.97 -10.68 9.56
N MET A 321 -0.04 -11.54 9.51
CA MET A 321 -0.86 -11.88 10.65
C MET A 321 -0.02 -12.62 11.69
N MET A 322 0.06 -12.04 12.87
CA MET A 322 0.75 -12.64 14.01
C MET A 322 -0.21 -13.59 14.73
N ILE A 323 0.13 -14.86 14.81
CA ILE A 323 -0.58 -15.78 15.72
C ILE A 323 0.05 -15.66 17.08
N ILE A 324 -0.68 -15.08 18.03
CA ILE A 324 -0.20 -14.84 19.40
C ILE A 324 -1.10 -15.63 20.33
N ARG A 325 -0.57 -16.71 20.91
CA ARG A 325 -1.32 -17.61 21.83
C ARG A 325 -2.64 -18.11 21.22
N GLY A 326 -2.65 -18.41 19.93
CA GLY A 326 -3.84 -18.87 19.19
C GLY A 326 -4.81 -17.78 18.76
N VAL A 327 -4.48 -16.51 18.98
CA VAL A 327 -5.26 -15.36 18.51
C VAL A 327 -4.57 -14.73 17.29
N ASN A 328 -5.35 -14.50 16.25
CA ASN A 328 -4.90 -13.81 15.04
C ASN A 328 -4.89 -12.30 15.30
N VAL A 329 -3.71 -11.68 15.20
CA VAL A 329 -3.51 -10.25 15.46
C VAL A 329 -2.79 -9.61 14.29
N PHE A 330 -3.33 -8.52 13.78
CA PHE A 330 -2.68 -7.72 12.76
C PHE A 330 -1.94 -6.52 13.38
N PRO A 331 -0.73 -6.16 12.92
CA PRO A 331 -0.01 -4.98 13.38
C PRO A 331 -0.84 -3.70 13.32
N SER A 332 -1.69 -3.55 12.30
CA SER A 332 -2.60 -2.41 12.13
C SER A 332 -3.64 -2.26 13.23
N GLN A 333 -4.08 -3.37 13.85
CA GLN A 333 -5.00 -3.32 15.00
C GLN A 333 -4.30 -2.74 16.24
N ILE A 334 -3.03 -3.10 16.45
CA ILE A 334 -2.22 -2.52 17.52
C ILE A 334 -2.00 -1.03 17.25
N GLU A 335 -1.68 -0.66 16.02
CA GLU A 335 -1.51 0.74 15.61
C GLU A 335 -2.74 1.59 15.88
N GLN A 336 -3.91 1.10 15.52
CA GLN A 336 -5.18 1.79 15.74
C GLN A 336 -5.42 2.08 17.23
N ILE A 337 -5.04 1.15 18.11
CA ILE A 337 -5.19 1.32 19.55
C ILE A 337 -4.21 2.36 20.09
N ILE A 338 -2.92 2.23 19.78
CA ILE A 338 -1.89 3.15 20.31
C ILE A 338 -2.09 4.59 19.83
N THR A 339 -2.50 4.80 18.58
CA THR A 339 -2.77 6.13 18.04
C THR A 339 -4.07 6.77 18.58
N GLY A 340 -4.84 6.05 19.38
CA GLY A 340 -5.96 6.59 20.16
C GLY A 340 -5.57 7.30 21.48
N PHE A 341 -4.27 7.32 21.82
CA PHE A 341 -3.75 7.96 23.03
C PHE A 341 -2.98 9.21 22.68
N ASP A 342 -3.44 10.37 23.15
CA ASP A 342 -2.81 11.67 22.87
C ASP A 342 -1.37 11.77 23.43
N GLU A 343 -1.05 10.95 24.43
CA GLU A 343 0.28 10.90 25.05
C GLU A 343 1.30 10.07 24.25
N ILE A 344 0.87 9.36 23.19
CA ILE A 344 1.70 8.44 22.41
C ILE A 344 1.83 8.96 20.97
N THR A 345 3.04 8.93 20.44
CA THR A 345 3.30 9.26 19.03
C THR A 345 2.95 8.08 18.10
N ALA A 346 2.89 8.32 16.79
CA ALA A 346 2.72 7.25 15.78
C ALA A 346 3.96 6.34 15.61
N HIS A 347 5.00 6.52 16.46
CA HIS A 347 6.23 5.73 16.40
C HIS A 347 6.19 4.59 17.43
N TYR A 348 6.12 3.38 16.92
CA TYR A 348 6.03 2.18 17.73
C TYR A 348 6.76 0.99 17.08
N GLN A 349 7.02 -0.04 17.88
CA GLN A 349 7.62 -1.28 17.42
C GLN A 349 7.06 -2.47 18.19
N ILE A 350 6.62 -3.49 17.49
CA ILE A 350 6.13 -4.76 18.03
C ILE A 350 7.28 -5.77 17.98
N VAL A 351 7.69 -6.31 19.12
CA VAL A 351 8.74 -7.32 19.22
C VAL A 351 8.13 -8.62 19.72
N LEU A 352 8.24 -9.65 18.90
CA LEU A 352 7.81 -11.01 19.23
C LEU A 352 9.03 -11.84 19.65
N THR A 353 8.94 -12.52 20.78
CA THR A 353 9.98 -13.40 21.28
C THR A 353 9.39 -14.69 21.82
N ASP A 354 10.17 -15.76 21.79
CA ASP A 354 9.83 -16.99 22.49
C ASP A 354 9.92 -16.79 24.01
N ASN A 355 8.95 -17.33 24.73
CA ASN A 355 8.97 -17.39 26.21
C ASN A 355 8.49 -18.76 26.67
N GLY A 356 9.28 -19.80 26.38
CA GLY A 356 8.90 -21.19 26.62
C GLY A 356 7.71 -21.60 25.73
N PRO A 357 6.65 -22.18 26.30
CA PRO A 357 5.50 -22.63 25.49
C PRO A 357 4.57 -21.51 25.00
N LEU A 358 4.81 -20.26 25.40
CA LEU A 358 3.95 -19.13 25.07
C LEU A 358 4.75 -17.98 24.44
N ASP A 359 4.24 -17.45 23.35
CA ASP A 359 4.78 -16.23 22.72
C ASP A 359 4.70 -15.03 23.67
N LYS A 360 5.75 -14.23 23.67
CA LYS A 360 5.79 -12.93 24.35
C LYS A 360 5.75 -11.81 23.33
N VAL A 361 4.80 -10.90 23.51
CA VAL A 361 4.68 -9.68 22.72
C VAL A 361 5.13 -8.50 23.57
N THR A 362 6.11 -7.76 23.09
CA THR A 362 6.53 -6.49 23.67
C THR A 362 6.21 -5.38 22.69
N LEU A 363 5.49 -4.37 23.15
CA LEU A 363 5.16 -3.16 22.39
C LEU A 363 6.01 -2.00 22.93
N ASN A 364 6.94 -1.53 22.11
CA ASN A 364 7.68 -0.31 22.38
C ASN A 364 6.91 0.86 21.78
N VAL A 365 6.56 1.87 22.57
CA VAL A 365 5.86 3.09 22.13
C VAL A 365 6.59 4.33 22.60
N GLU A 366 6.69 5.33 21.73
CA GLU A 366 7.22 6.63 22.09
C GLU A 366 6.13 7.56 22.59
N THR A 367 6.44 8.32 23.65
CA THR A 367 5.55 9.41 24.11
C THR A 367 5.79 10.69 23.33
N VAL A 368 4.80 11.58 23.38
CA VAL A 368 4.99 12.97 22.93
C VAL A 368 6.03 13.67 23.81
N PRO A 369 6.78 14.67 23.29
CA PRO A 369 7.84 15.35 24.06
C PRO A 369 7.36 16.00 25.36
N GLU A 370 6.09 16.38 25.41
CA GLU A 370 5.46 17.04 26.57
C GLU A 370 5.08 16.08 27.68
N PHE A 371 5.09 14.76 27.40
CA PHE A 371 4.74 13.76 28.40
C PHE A 371 5.85 13.63 29.45
N PRO A 372 5.51 13.75 30.76
CA PRO A 372 6.53 13.73 31.84
C PRO A 372 6.97 12.28 32.14
N ILE A 373 7.88 11.77 31.32
CA ILE A 373 8.37 10.38 31.40
C ILE A 373 9.02 10.04 32.76
N ASP A 374 9.51 11.05 33.49
CA ASP A 374 10.11 10.89 34.83
C ASP A 374 9.06 10.73 35.93
N GLU A 375 7.79 11.03 35.67
CA GLU A 375 6.71 10.84 36.62
C GLU A 375 6.20 9.40 36.61
N ILE A 376 6.74 8.55 37.47
CA ILE A 376 6.45 7.11 37.55
C ILE A 376 4.93 6.82 37.58
N ARG A 377 4.15 7.63 38.32
CA ARG A 377 2.69 7.43 38.42
C ARG A 377 1.97 7.61 37.06
N LYS A 378 2.32 8.65 36.31
CA LYS A 378 1.73 8.90 34.97
C LYS A 378 2.16 7.84 33.97
N LEU A 379 3.40 7.38 34.07
CA LEU A 379 3.94 6.33 33.23
C LEU A 379 3.23 4.99 33.47
N GLU A 380 3.01 4.61 34.72
CA GLU A 380 2.30 3.38 35.06
C GLU A 380 0.77 3.48 34.75
N ASP A 381 0.17 4.66 34.88
CA ASP A 381 -1.21 4.90 34.47
C ASP A 381 -1.37 4.74 32.96
N LEU A 382 -0.51 5.34 32.17
CA LEU A 382 -0.52 5.22 30.70
C LEU A 382 -0.34 3.74 30.28
N LYS A 383 0.60 3.02 30.86
CA LYS A 383 0.78 1.58 30.62
C LYS A 383 -0.48 0.78 30.97
N ALA A 384 -1.10 1.09 32.10
CA ALA A 384 -2.31 0.37 32.55
C ALA A 384 -3.48 0.61 31.59
N ARG A 385 -3.72 1.86 31.18
CA ARG A 385 -4.79 2.22 30.21
C ARG A 385 -4.54 1.56 28.87
N LEU A 386 -3.34 1.70 28.30
CA LEU A 386 -2.97 1.09 27.03
C LEU A 386 -3.06 -0.45 27.08
N GLY A 387 -2.61 -1.06 28.19
CA GLY A 387 -2.71 -2.50 28.38
C GLY A 387 -4.13 -3.01 28.48
N ALA A 388 -5.02 -2.23 29.11
CA ALA A 388 -6.45 -2.54 29.19
C ALA A 388 -7.11 -2.48 27.82
N GLU A 389 -6.82 -1.44 27.01
CA GLU A 389 -7.35 -1.30 25.64
C GLU A 389 -6.84 -2.43 24.71
N LEU A 390 -5.56 -2.73 24.72
CA LEU A 390 -5.01 -3.85 23.95
C LEU A 390 -5.64 -5.19 24.34
N LYS A 391 -5.83 -5.42 25.65
CA LYS A 391 -6.48 -6.65 26.12
C LYS A 391 -7.96 -6.71 25.75
N SER A 392 -8.68 -5.60 25.84
CA SER A 392 -10.10 -5.51 25.51
C SER A 392 -10.36 -5.78 24.02
N ASN A 393 -9.54 -5.18 23.15
CA ASN A 393 -9.75 -5.24 21.70
C ASN A 393 -9.14 -6.49 21.07
N LEU A 394 -7.98 -6.94 21.55
CA LEU A 394 -7.21 -8.01 20.90
C LEU A 394 -7.23 -9.34 21.71
N GLN A 395 -7.75 -9.32 22.92
CA GLN A 395 -7.81 -10.49 23.84
C GLN A 395 -6.42 -11.11 24.13
N ILE A 396 -5.34 -10.33 23.93
CA ILE A 396 -3.97 -10.74 24.22
C ILE A 396 -3.35 -9.88 25.32
N LYS A 397 -2.38 -10.46 26.03
CA LYS A 397 -1.54 -9.69 26.96
C LYS A 397 -0.29 -9.23 26.26
N VAL A 398 -0.03 -7.93 26.26
CA VAL A 398 1.12 -7.27 25.65
C VAL A 398 1.94 -6.63 26.77
N ASP A 399 3.26 -6.83 26.74
CA ASP A 399 4.19 -6.12 27.62
C ASP A 399 4.53 -4.75 27.00
N ILE A 400 4.16 -3.68 27.68
CA ILE A 400 4.32 -2.32 27.17
C ILE A 400 5.61 -1.73 27.71
N LYS A 401 6.45 -1.23 26.80
CA LYS A 401 7.63 -0.42 27.11
C LYS A 401 7.41 0.99 26.54
N ILE A 402 7.27 1.94 27.42
CA ILE A 402 7.30 3.35 27.03
C ILE A 402 8.77 3.75 26.90
N VAL A 403 9.12 4.31 25.76
CA VAL A 403 10.47 4.74 25.43
C VAL A 403 10.53 6.25 25.20
N GLU A 404 11.72 6.82 25.36
CA GLU A 404 11.93 8.27 25.21
C GLU A 404 11.60 8.72 23.78
N PRO A 405 11.13 9.99 23.60
CA PRO A 405 10.96 10.58 22.29
C PRO A 405 12.21 10.45 21.40
N LYS A 406 12.02 10.07 20.14
CA LYS A 406 13.07 9.87 19.12
C LYS A 406 14.01 8.67 19.36
N SER A 407 13.66 7.75 20.24
CA SER A 407 14.44 6.53 20.48
C SER A 407 14.17 5.40 19.47
N ILE A 408 12.99 5.39 18.83
CA ILE A 408 12.71 4.48 17.72
C ILE A 408 13.25 5.08 16.43
N GLU A 409 14.03 4.29 15.68
CA GLU A 409 14.64 4.73 14.43
C GLU A 409 13.59 5.21 13.42
N ARG A 410 13.82 6.38 12.83
CA ARG A 410 12.98 6.96 11.80
C ARG A 410 13.35 6.40 10.44
N SER A 411 12.34 5.92 9.72
CA SER A 411 12.54 5.41 8.37
C SER A 411 12.30 6.51 7.34
N GLU A 412 13.22 6.65 6.39
CA GLU A 412 13.04 7.49 5.20
C GLU A 412 12.23 6.77 4.09
N GLY A 413 11.78 5.55 4.37
CA GLY A 413 10.95 4.70 3.51
C GLY A 413 9.88 3.97 4.34
N LYS A 414 9.64 2.69 4.05
CA LYS A 414 8.68 1.86 4.80
C LYS A 414 9.20 1.57 6.21
N ALA A 415 8.43 1.93 7.24
CA ALA A 415 8.77 1.67 8.63
C ALA A 415 8.73 0.16 8.96
N LYS A 416 9.77 -0.36 9.63
CA LYS A 416 9.79 -1.73 10.14
C LYS A 416 9.10 -1.78 11.50
N ARG A 417 7.80 -2.05 11.50
CA ARG A 417 6.94 -2.05 12.68
C ARG A 417 7.02 -3.33 13.51
N VAL A 418 7.31 -4.48 12.88
CA VAL A 418 7.34 -5.79 13.53
C VAL A 418 8.74 -6.37 13.46
N ILE A 419 9.23 -6.82 14.61
CA ILE A 419 10.46 -7.59 14.77
C ILE A 419 10.07 -8.95 15.36
N ASP A 420 10.08 -9.99 14.55
CA ASP A 420 9.84 -11.35 15.00
C ASP A 420 11.20 -12.04 15.26
N LEU A 421 11.44 -12.35 16.52
CA LEU A 421 12.67 -12.99 17.00
C LEU A 421 12.41 -14.45 17.46
N ARG A 422 11.24 -15.02 17.13
CA ARG A 422 10.90 -16.39 17.50
C ARG A 422 11.69 -17.39 16.64
N GLU A 423 12.17 -18.46 17.27
CA GLU A 423 12.92 -19.52 16.57
C GLU A 423 12.06 -20.20 15.49
N GLY A 424 12.62 -20.39 14.29
CA GLY A 424 11.98 -21.09 13.17
C GLY A 424 11.02 -20.25 12.31
N LYS A 425 10.94 -18.92 12.51
CA LYS A 425 10.16 -18.00 11.68
C LYS A 425 11.04 -16.94 10.99
N HIS A 426 12.05 -17.41 10.26
CA HIS A 426 12.89 -16.57 9.39
C HIS A 426 12.57 -16.80 7.93
#